data_edc80573d285322ae921a4a53660d73c
#
_entry.id   edc80573d285322ae921a4a53660d73c
#
_cell.length_a   1.000
_cell.length_b   1.000
_cell.length_c   1.000
_cell.angle_alpha   90.00
_cell.angle_beta   90.00
_cell.angle_gamma   90.00
#
_symmetry.space_group_name_H-M   'P 1'
#
loop_
_entity.id
_entity.type
_entity.pdbx_description
1 polymer ?
#
loop_
_entity_poly.entity_id
_entity_poly.type
_entity_poly.pdbx_seq_one_letter_code
_entity_poly.pdbx_strand_id
1 'polypeptide(L)'
;SAESGGGVCAFGKFQMSGQAVIRSCTAEGTSFYFGGGVWVDGSFEMSGEAIIEGCQAISEYAYGGGVYVNSSSSFVMSGKAKIERCQAISTPSSPSKGGGVHLANNTTLTLSGSAVIQNCTATNSANSGEAYGGGVSAANVREITLEGNAQIFQCDAANGSGLYITGSQMYPADYGKL
;
A
#
# COMPACT_ATOMS: atom_id res chain seq x y z
N SER A 1 12.29 -4.01 -16.82
CA SER A 1 11.63 -3.57 -15.59
C SER A 1 10.22 -3.10 -15.94
N ALA A 2 9.23 -3.54 -15.22
CA ALA A 2 7.87 -3.06 -15.39
C ALA A 2 7.76 -1.68 -14.74
N GLU A 3 7.17 -0.71 -15.41
CA GLU A 3 6.90 0.63 -14.85
C GLU A 3 5.87 0.56 -13.69
N SER A 4 5.17 -0.56 -13.59
CA SER A 4 4.17 -0.80 -12.55
C SER A 4 4.01 -2.29 -12.28
N GLY A 5 3.83 -2.67 -11.00
CA GLY A 5 3.57 -4.03 -10.60
C GLY A 5 4.76 -4.97 -10.78
N GLY A 6 5.76 -4.90 -9.90
CA GLY A 6 6.93 -5.78 -9.99
C GLY A 6 6.58 -7.28 -10.02
N GLY A 7 5.54 -7.68 -9.30
CA GLY A 7 4.98 -9.03 -9.33
C GLY A 7 3.76 -9.15 -10.23
N VAL A 8 2.79 -8.27 -10.07
CA VAL A 8 1.51 -8.27 -10.79
C VAL A 8 1.11 -6.86 -11.20
N CYS A 9 0.75 -6.70 -12.48
CA CYS A 9 0.10 -5.52 -13.01
C CYS A 9 -1.29 -5.93 -13.50
N ALA A 10 -2.35 -5.47 -12.85
CA ALA A 10 -3.72 -5.90 -13.09
C ALA A 10 -4.62 -4.75 -13.51
N PHE A 11 -5.33 -4.93 -14.61
CA PHE A 11 -6.44 -4.08 -15.05
C PHE A 11 -7.76 -4.82 -14.84
N GLY A 12 -8.68 -4.23 -14.07
CA GLY A 12 -9.95 -4.85 -13.72
C GLY A 12 -9.90 -5.58 -12.37
N LYS A 13 -10.46 -6.79 -12.30
CA LYS A 13 -10.54 -7.55 -11.04
C LYS A 13 -9.33 -8.46 -10.85
N PHE A 14 -8.65 -8.31 -9.71
CA PHE A 14 -7.60 -9.22 -9.25
C PHE A 14 -7.95 -9.82 -7.89
N GLN A 15 -7.72 -11.11 -7.71
CA GLN A 15 -8.01 -11.80 -6.45
C GLN A 15 -6.86 -12.70 -6.03
N MET A 16 -6.55 -12.65 -4.73
CA MET A 16 -5.67 -13.60 -4.04
C MET A 16 -6.43 -14.26 -2.89
N SER A 17 -6.42 -15.57 -2.81
CA SER A 17 -7.13 -16.30 -1.75
C SER A 17 -6.37 -17.54 -1.29
N GLY A 18 -6.87 -18.16 -0.21
CA GLY A 18 -6.23 -19.34 0.38
C GLY A 18 -4.82 -18.99 0.88
N GLN A 19 -3.82 -19.68 0.38
CA GLN A 19 -2.40 -19.49 0.73
C GLN A 19 -1.59 -18.88 -0.43
N ALA A 20 -2.23 -18.10 -1.30
CA ALA A 20 -1.56 -17.44 -2.42
C ALA A 20 -0.46 -16.48 -1.93
N VAL A 21 0.69 -16.48 -2.59
CA VAL A 21 1.86 -15.68 -2.17
C VAL A 21 2.45 -14.89 -3.33
N ILE A 22 2.68 -13.59 -3.11
CA ILE A 22 3.55 -12.73 -3.92
C ILE A 22 4.71 -12.30 -3.01
N ARG A 23 5.95 -12.65 -3.40
CA ARG A 23 7.10 -12.33 -2.57
C ARG A 23 8.29 -11.83 -3.35
N SER A 24 9.09 -10.96 -2.70
CA SER A 24 10.40 -10.49 -3.19
C SER A 24 10.35 -9.95 -4.62
N CYS A 25 9.23 -9.30 -4.97
CA CYS A 25 9.06 -8.65 -6.25
C CYS A 25 9.53 -7.20 -6.16
N THR A 26 10.13 -6.69 -7.23
CA THR A 26 10.63 -5.32 -7.27
C THR A 26 10.15 -4.59 -8.52
N ALA A 27 9.58 -3.41 -8.32
CA ALA A 27 9.38 -2.41 -9.36
C ALA A 27 10.49 -1.37 -9.21
N GLU A 28 11.44 -1.33 -10.16
CA GLU A 28 12.63 -0.48 -10.07
C GLU A 28 12.87 0.30 -11.36
N GLY A 29 13.23 1.58 -11.21
CA GLY A 29 13.57 2.45 -12.33
C GLY A 29 13.83 3.91 -11.97
N THR A 30 13.94 4.77 -12.98
CA THR A 30 14.43 6.15 -12.82
C THR A 30 13.35 7.21 -12.66
N SER A 31 12.06 6.87 -12.80
CA SER A 31 11.00 7.86 -12.79
C SER A 31 9.88 7.46 -11.81
N PHE A 32 8.71 7.09 -12.32
CA PHE A 32 7.56 6.70 -11.51
C PHE A 32 7.43 5.18 -11.53
N TYR A 33 7.63 4.51 -10.41
CA TYR A 33 7.45 3.06 -10.29
C TYR A 33 6.59 2.73 -9.09
N PHE A 34 5.55 1.95 -9.32
CA PHE A 34 4.46 1.74 -8.40
C PHE A 34 4.18 0.26 -8.18
N GLY A 35 3.82 -0.11 -6.93
CA GLY A 35 3.39 -1.45 -6.60
C GLY A 35 4.50 -2.49 -6.74
N GLY A 36 5.45 -2.53 -5.82
CA GLY A 36 6.54 -3.52 -5.87
C GLY A 36 6.02 -4.94 -5.99
N GLY A 37 4.98 -5.29 -5.23
CA GLY A 37 4.25 -6.55 -5.37
C GLY A 37 3.16 -6.47 -6.43
N VAL A 38 2.19 -5.57 -6.24
CA VAL A 38 0.98 -5.46 -7.05
C VAL A 38 0.71 -4.00 -7.42
N TRP A 39 0.45 -3.76 -8.68
CA TRP A 39 -0.22 -2.57 -9.17
C TRP A 39 -1.60 -2.96 -9.67
N VAL A 40 -2.64 -2.22 -9.27
CA VAL A 40 -4.02 -2.53 -9.67
C VAL A 40 -4.78 -1.28 -10.12
N ASP A 41 -5.47 -1.40 -11.26
CA ASP A 41 -6.47 -0.47 -11.76
C ASP A 41 -7.80 -1.20 -11.88
N GLY A 42 -8.64 -1.06 -10.85
CA GLY A 42 -9.91 -1.77 -10.69
C GLY A 42 -10.13 -2.29 -9.27
N SER A 43 -10.49 -3.55 -9.10
CA SER A 43 -10.74 -4.12 -7.77
C SER A 43 -9.68 -5.16 -7.41
N PHE A 44 -9.12 -5.05 -6.22
CA PHE A 44 -8.25 -6.05 -5.64
C PHE A 44 -8.82 -6.63 -4.36
N GLU A 45 -8.84 -7.96 -4.27
CA GLU A 45 -9.31 -8.67 -3.09
C GLU A 45 -8.24 -9.65 -2.60
N MET A 46 -7.88 -9.56 -1.31
CA MET A 46 -7.04 -10.53 -0.62
C MET A 46 -7.83 -11.20 0.49
N SER A 47 -7.82 -12.53 0.55
CA SER A 47 -8.56 -13.28 1.58
C SER A 47 -7.85 -14.56 2.02
N GLY A 48 -8.41 -15.21 3.04
CA GLY A 48 -7.80 -16.43 3.59
C GLY A 48 -6.49 -16.12 4.31
N GLU A 49 -5.42 -16.78 3.93
CA GLU A 49 -4.05 -16.58 4.43
C GLU A 49 -3.12 -16.06 3.31
N ALA A 50 -3.67 -15.35 2.32
CA ALA A 50 -2.88 -14.80 1.22
C ALA A 50 -1.85 -13.77 1.72
N ILE A 51 -0.65 -13.78 1.13
CA ILE A 51 0.48 -12.95 1.60
C ILE A 51 1.15 -12.21 0.44
N ILE A 52 1.44 -10.91 0.68
CA ILE A 52 2.40 -10.11 -0.10
C ILE A 52 3.54 -9.77 0.83
N GLU A 53 4.76 -10.23 0.53
CA GLU A 53 5.89 -10.04 1.42
C GLU A 53 7.19 -9.65 0.73
N GLY A 54 7.98 -8.79 1.41
CA GLY A 54 9.33 -8.41 0.98
C GLY A 54 9.38 -7.78 -0.40
N CYS A 55 8.30 -7.15 -0.86
CA CYS A 55 8.23 -6.49 -2.15
C CYS A 55 8.71 -5.05 -2.05
N GLN A 56 9.28 -4.50 -3.14
CA GLN A 56 9.89 -3.18 -3.14
C GLN A 56 9.49 -2.35 -4.36
N ALA A 57 9.18 -1.08 -4.13
CA ALA A 57 9.15 -0.05 -5.16
C ALA A 57 10.37 0.86 -4.96
N ILE A 58 11.26 0.96 -5.96
CA ILE A 58 12.52 1.70 -5.89
C ILE A 58 12.60 2.63 -7.10
N SER A 59 12.47 3.94 -6.88
CA SER A 59 12.45 4.91 -7.99
C SER A 59 12.57 6.33 -7.49
N GLU A 60 12.56 7.29 -8.41
CA GLU A 60 12.44 8.70 -8.04
C GLU A 60 11.17 8.93 -7.20
N TYR A 61 10.01 8.44 -7.66
CA TYR A 61 8.73 8.48 -6.94
C TYR A 61 8.26 7.05 -6.65
N ALA A 62 8.59 6.54 -5.48
CA ALA A 62 8.31 5.16 -5.08
C ALA A 62 7.01 5.08 -4.26
N TYR A 63 5.96 4.46 -4.82
CA TYR A 63 4.67 4.37 -4.15
C TYR A 63 4.16 2.92 -4.10
N GLY A 64 3.73 2.48 -2.90
CA GLY A 64 3.20 1.14 -2.68
C GLY A 64 4.26 0.05 -2.80
N GLY A 65 5.13 -0.09 -1.80
CA GLY A 65 6.13 -1.16 -1.81
C GLY A 65 5.50 -2.54 -1.98
N GLY A 66 4.42 -2.82 -1.26
CA GLY A 66 3.59 -4.01 -1.45
C GLY A 66 2.57 -3.82 -2.57
N VAL A 67 1.66 -2.85 -2.40
CA VAL A 67 0.50 -2.63 -3.27
C VAL A 67 0.33 -1.16 -3.62
N TYR A 68 0.13 -0.88 -4.90
CA TYR A 68 -0.37 0.39 -5.38
C TYR A 68 -1.79 0.23 -5.93
N VAL A 69 -2.72 1.01 -5.40
CA VAL A 69 -4.12 1.03 -5.86
C VAL A 69 -4.36 2.30 -6.66
N ASN A 70 -4.59 2.15 -7.95
CA ASN A 70 -4.77 3.28 -8.87
C ASN A 70 -6.09 4.03 -8.61
N SER A 71 -6.22 5.23 -9.14
CA SER A 71 -7.37 6.11 -8.91
C SER A 71 -8.70 5.44 -9.26
N SER A 72 -9.73 5.70 -8.44
CA SER A 72 -11.08 5.15 -8.58
C SER A 72 -11.18 3.63 -8.44
N SER A 73 -10.19 3.00 -7.84
CA SER A 73 -10.10 1.56 -7.61
C SER A 73 -10.46 1.19 -6.16
N SER A 74 -10.54 -0.11 -5.86
CA SER A 74 -10.85 -0.60 -4.52
C SER A 74 -9.89 -1.70 -4.09
N PHE A 75 -9.55 -1.73 -2.81
CA PHE A 75 -8.77 -2.79 -2.21
C PHE A 75 -9.42 -3.33 -0.93
N VAL A 76 -9.63 -4.63 -0.88
CA VAL A 76 -10.22 -5.33 0.27
C VAL A 76 -9.25 -6.40 0.75
N MET A 77 -8.94 -6.38 2.05
CA MET A 77 -8.23 -7.46 2.73
C MET A 77 -9.13 -8.06 3.81
N SER A 78 -9.22 -9.38 3.86
CA SER A 78 -10.05 -10.09 4.82
C SER A 78 -9.40 -11.39 5.31
N GLY A 79 -10.05 -12.04 6.29
CA GLY A 79 -9.53 -13.28 6.86
C GLY A 79 -8.25 -13.04 7.64
N LYS A 80 -7.17 -13.74 7.29
CA LYS A 80 -5.82 -13.58 7.85
C LYS A 80 -4.81 -13.10 6.79
N ALA A 81 -5.29 -12.43 5.75
CA ALA A 81 -4.43 -11.92 4.68
C ALA A 81 -3.39 -10.93 5.23
N LYS A 82 -2.17 -10.94 4.67
CA LYS A 82 -1.05 -10.13 5.16
C LYS A 82 -0.32 -9.39 4.05
N ILE A 83 0.09 -8.15 4.38
CA ILE A 83 1.13 -7.43 3.66
C ILE A 83 2.24 -7.16 4.66
N GLU A 84 3.45 -7.65 4.41
CA GLU A 84 4.52 -7.52 5.37
C GLU A 84 5.90 -7.33 4.74
N ARG A 85 6.79 -6.60 5.46
CA ARG A 85 8.19 -6.35 5.06
C ARG A 85 8.33 -5.73 3.67
N CYS A 86 7.32 -4.98 3.22
CA CYS A 86 7.36 -4.28 1.94
C CYS A 86 7.94 -2.88 2.09
N GLN A 87 8.57 -2.36 1.04
CA GLN A 87 9.30 -1.10 1.10
C GLN A 87 9.03 -0.21 -0.11
N ALA A 88 8.79 1.08 0.14
CA ALA A 88 8.82 2.13 -0.86
C ALA A 88 10.06 3.00 -0.61
N ILE A 89 10.99 3.02 -1.56
CA ILE A 89 12.31 3.68 -1.43
C ILE A 89 12.46 4.72 -2.54
N SER A 90 12.41 6.01 -2.20
CA SER A 90 12.58 7.09 -3.17
C SER A 90 14.01 7.66 -3.19
N THR A 91 14.32 8.39 -4.26
CA THR A 91 15.57 9.18 -4.35
C THR A 91 15.54 10.38 -3.40
N PRO A 92 16.68 11.06 -3.15
CA PRO A 92 16.79 12.15 -2.18
C PRO A 92 15.81 13.31 -2.33
N SER A 93 15.40 13.61 -3.56
CA SER A 93 14.62 14.80 -3.88
C SER A 93 13.12 14.53 -4.06
N SER A 94 12.66 13.32 -3.78
CA SER A 94 11.27 12.94 -4.09
C SER A 94 10.65 12.08 -2.98
N PRO A 95 9.32 12.13 -2.83
CA PRO A 95 8.64 11.42 -1.76
C PRO A 95 8.53 9.91 -2.02
N SER A 96 8.60 9.14 -0.93
CA SER A 96 8.14 7.76 -0.88
C SER A 96 6.78 7.68 -0.18
N LYS A 97 5.88 6.81 -0.66
CA LYS A 97 4.52 6.71 -0.12
C LYS A 97 4.03 5.27 -0.03
N GLY A 98 3.56 4.87 1.16
CA GLY A 98 2.97 3.56 1.39
C GLY A 98 3.98 2.43 1.26
N GLY A 99 4.76 2.17 2.30
CA GLY A 99 5.67 1.02 2.30
C GLY A 99 4.91 -0.29 2.07
N GLY A 100 3.78 -0.47 2.74
CA GLY A 100 2.84 -1.56 2.48
C GLY A 100 1.92 -1.25 1.30
N VAL A 101 1.09 -0.21 1.44
CA VAL A 101 0.02 0.14 0.48
C VAL A 101 0.01 1.63 0.19
N HIS A 102 -0.08 2.00 -1.08
CA HIS A 102 -0.45 3.36 -1.50
C HIS A 102 -1.81 3.36 -2.18
N LEU A 103 -2.67 4.27 -1.74
CA LEU A 103 -4.00 4.52 -2.29
C LEU A 103 -4.00 5.85 -3.04
N ALA A 104 -4.23 5.82 -4.33
CA ALA A 104 -4.38 7.02 -5.15
C ALA A 104 -5.79 7.64 -4.97
N ASN A 105 -6.06 8.72 -5.70
CA ASN A 105 -7.30 9.50 -5.54
C ASN A 105 -8.57 8.65 -5.75
N ASN A 106 -9.61 8.95 -4.97
CA ASN A 106 -10.94 8.36 -5.10
C ASN A 106 -10.97 6.83 -4.95
N THR A 107 -10.05 6.26 -4.17
CA THR A 107 -9.97 4.84 -3.85
C THR A 107 -10.69 4.50 -2.56
N THR A 108 -10.93 3.20 -2.34
CA THR A 108 -11.41 2.65 -1.08
C THR A 108 -10.46 1.56 -0.58
N LEU A 109 -10.30 1.49 0.76
CA LEU A 109 -9.59 0.41 1.44
C LEU A 109 -10.47 -0.17 2.54
N THR A 110 -10.65 -1.48 2.54
CA THR A 110 -11.29 -2.20 3.64
C THR A 110 -10.34 -3.27 4.17
N LEU A 111 -10.02 -3.19 5.45
CA LEU A 111 -9.32 -4.23 6.19
C LEU A 111 -10.29 -4.85 7.19
N SER A 112 -10.49 -6.17 7.13
CA SER A 112 -11.46 -6.85 7.99
C SER A 112 -10.95 -8.20 8.50
N GLY A 113 -11.70 -8.79 9.45
CA GLY A 113 -11.30 -10.06 10.07
C GLY A 113 -10.04 -9.89 10.92
N SER A 114 -8.97 -10.58 10.57
CA SER A 114 -7.63 -10.49 11.17
C SER A 114 -6.58 -10.14 10.11
N ALA A 115 -6.95 -9.35 9.12
CA ALA A 115 -6.04 -8.87 8.09
C ALA A 115 -4.98 -7.93 8.67
N VAL A 116 -3.74 -8.03 8.19
CA VAL A 116 -2.61 -7.32 8.78
C VAL A 116 -1.72 -6.66 7.73
N ILE A 117 -1.37 -5.39 7.97
CA ILE A 117 -0.26 -4.70 7.30
C ILE A 117 0.81 -4.42 8.36
N GLN A 118 2.01 -5.02 8.22
CA GLN A 118 3.03 -4.94 9.26
C GLN A 118 4.46 -4.85 8.71
N ASN A 119 5.37 -4.28 9.51
CA ASN A 119 6.80 -4.22 9.22
C ASN A 119 7.11 -3.62 7.84
N CYS A 120 6.26 -2.72 7.35
CA CYS A 120 6.44 -2.06 6.08
C CYS A 120 7.08 -0.68 6.26
N THR A 121 7.86 -0.24 5.29
CA THR A 121 8.65 0.99 5.43
C THR A 121 8.55 1.87 4.19
N ALA A 122 8.30 3.16 4.39
CA ALA A 122 8.49 4.18 3.38
C ALA A 122 9.73 5.00 3.74
N THR A 123 10.72 5.06 2.86
CA THR A 123 11.97 5.81 3.09
C THR A 123 12.35 6.65 1.88
N ASN A 124 12.91 7.81 2.16
CA ASN A 124 13.62 8.61 1.19
C ASN A 124 15.13 8.45 1.45
N SER A 125 15.92 8.20 0.42
CA SER A 125 17.33 7.84 0.56
C SER A 125 18.21 8.94 1.20
N ALA A 126 17.72 10.19 1.27
CA ALA A 126 18.39 11.27 1.99
C ALA A 126 17.88 11.46 3.43
N ASN A 127 16.89 10.68 3.88
CA ASN A 127 16.17 10.92 5.14
C ASN A 127 15.64 12.36 5.26
N SER A 128 15.19 12.95 4.14
CA SER A 128 14.73 14.35 4.06
C SER A 128 13.38 14.61 4.73
N GLY A 129 12.75 13.58 5.31
CA GLY A 129 11.40 13.68 5.90
C GLY A 129 10.26 13.50 4.89
N GLU A 130 10.54 13.29 3.62
CA GLU A 130 9.53 13.07 2.57
C GLU A 130 9.16 11.59 2.41
N ALA A 131 8.88 10.93 3.53
CA ALA A 131 8.39 9.55 3.58
C ALA A 131 7.06 9.52 4.32
N TYR A 132 6.04 8.93 3.70
CA TYR A 132 4.65 9.02 4.14
C TYR A 132 3.97 7.66 4.17
N GLY A 133 3.38 7.30 5.33
CA GLY A 133 2.63 6.07 5.51
C GLY A 133 3.48 4.81 5.36
N GLY A 134 4.21 4.44 6.39
CA GLY A 134 5.00 3.21 6.38
C GLY A 134 4.15 1.98 6.09
N GLY A 135 2.99 1.88 6.74
CA GLY A 135 1.97 0.87 6.42
C GLY A 135 1.14 1.27 5.22
N VAL A 136 0.39 2.35 5.36
CA VAL A 136 -0.55 2.85 4.34
C VAL A 136 -0.38 4.34 4.12
N SER A 137 -0.28 4.78 2.88
CA SER A 137 -0.42 6.18 2.49
C SER A 137 -1.63 6.36 1.59
N ALA A 138 -2.44 7.37 1.88
CA ALA A 138 -3.70 7.64 1.19
C ALA A 138 -3.81 9.13 0.81
N ALA A 139 -4.14 9.41 -0.44
CA ALA A 139 -4.33 10.76 -0.94
C ALA A 139 -5.72 10.94 -1.55
N ASN A 140 -6.52 11.86 -1.02
CA ASN A 140 -7.88 12.15 -1.50
C ASN A 140 -8.75 10.89 -1.68
N VAL A 141 -8.67 9.97 -0.74
CA VAL A 141 -9.41 8.69 -0.79
C VAL A 141 -10.90 8.90 -0.48
N ARG A 142 -11.73 7.97 -0.95
CA ARG A 142 -13.15 7.97 -0.65
C ARG A 142 -13.44 7.42 0.74
N GLU A 143 -12.78 6.33 1.11
CA GLU A 143 -13.02 5.67 2.39
C GLU A 143 -11.86 4.75 2.78
N ILE A 144 -11.59 4.68 4.08
CA ILE A 144 -10.73 3.66 4.70
C ILE A 144 -11.48 3.06 5.87
N THR A 145 -11.72 1.76 5.83
CA THR A 145 -12.45 1.02 6.88
C THR A 145 -11.54 -0.05 7.49
N LEU A 146 -11.45 -0.06 8.81
CA LEU A 146 -10.81 -1.11 9.61
C LEU A 146 -11.86 -1.77 10.51
N GLU A 147 -12.06 -3.08 10.34
CA GLU A 147 -13.10 -3.83 11.06
C GLU A 147 -12.54 -5.10 11.72
N GLY A 148 -13.23 -5.57 12.76
CA GLY A 148 -12.84 -6.78 13.48
C GLY A 148 -11.52 -6.60 14.21
N ASN A 149 -10.56 -7.50 13.95
CA ASN A 149 -9.21 -7.48 14.51
C ASN A 149 -8.16 -7.08 13.48
N ALA A 150 -8.56 -6.36 12.42
CA ALA A 150 -7.63 -5.88 11.41
C ALA A 150 -6.65 -4.86 12.01
N GLN A 151 -5.37 -4.91 11.59
CA GLN A 151 -4.30 -4.11 12.19
C GLN A 151 -3.32 -3.56 11.15
N ILE A 152 -2.82 -2.35 11.43
CA ILE A 152 -1.64 -1.76 10.78
C ILE A 152 -0.65 -1.46 11.91
N PHE A 153 0.49 -2.13 11.95
CA PHE A 153 1.44 -1.97 13.06
C PHE A 153 2.89 -2.25 12.67
N GLN A 154 3.84 -1.80 13.53
CA GLN A 154 5.28 -1.97 13.33
C GLN A 154 5.76 -1.49 11.93
N CYS A 155 5.09 -0.51 11.37
CA CYS A 155 5.51 0.13 10.13
C CYS A 155 6.32 1.39 10.43
N ASP A 156 7.11 1.87 9.47
CA ASP A 156 7.98 3.03 9.66
C ASP A 156 7.97 4.00 8.48
N ALA A 157 7.87 5.28 8.78
CA ALA A 157 8.02 6.40 7.87
C ALA A 157 8.24 7.69 8.67
N ALA A 158 8.81 8.72 8.05
CA ALA A 158 8.98 10.02 8.68
C ALA A 158 7.63 10.67 9.07
N ASN A 159 6.56 10.40 8.31
CA ASN A 159 5.22 10.93 8.54
C ASN A 159 4.18 9.78 8.51
N GLY A 160 3.45 9.58 9.62
CA GLY A 160 2.41 8.56 9.74
C GLY A 160 2.95 7.14 9.55
N SER A 161 3.75 6.64 10.48
CA SER A 161 4.36 5.30 10.36
C SER A 161 3.36 4.20 10.04
N GLY A 162 2.21 4.15 10.71
CA GLY A 162 1.14 3.20 10.38
C GLY A 162 0.33 3.66 9.18
N LEU A 163 -0.31 4.82 9.30
CA LEU A 163 -1.24 5.35 8.32
C LEU A 163 -1.03 6.86 8.14
N TYR A 164 -0.93 7.31 6.90
CA TYR A 164 -0.87 8.72 6.52
C TYR A 164 -1.98 9.04 5.52
N ILE A 165 -2.82 10.01 5.85
CA ILE A 165 -3.94 10.43 5.01
C ILE A 165 -3.84 11.92 4.70
N THR A 166 -3.99 12.27 3.41
CA THR A 166 -4.08 13.66 2.96
C THR A 166 -5.28 13.85 2.05
N GLY A 167 -5.85 15.05 2.03
CA GLY A 167 -6.92 15.43 1.11
C GLY A 167 -7.83 16.53 1.64
N SER A 168 -8.55 17.17 0.73
CA SER A 168 -9.36 18.34 1.02
C SER A 168 -10.79 18.06 1.46
N GLN A 169 -11.23 16.83 1.49
CA GLN A 169 -12.59 16.45 1.91
C GLN A 169 -12.59 15.15 2.72
N MET A 170 -12.21 15.27 3.97
CA MET A 170 -12.46 14.21 4.95
C MET A 170 -13.75 14.58 5.68
N TYR A 171 -14.82 13.83 5.44
CA TYR A 171 -16.06 13.99 6.19
C TYR A 171 -15.96 13.27 7.53
N PRO A 172 -16.12 13.97 8.68
CA PRO A 172 -15.93 13.36 10.01
C PRO A 172 -16.88 12.21 10.35
N ALA A 173 -17.92 12.00 9.54
CA ALA A 173 -18.91 10.95 9.78
C ALA A 173 -18.45 9.53 9.39
N ASP A 174 -17.36 9.39 8.64
CA ASP A 174 -16.96 8.12 8.01
C ASP A 174 -15.76 7.45 8.66
N TYR A 175 -15.26 8.00 9.76
CA TYR A 175 -14.18 7.35 10.50
C TYR A 175 -14.73 6.27 11.42
N GLY A 176 -14.62 5.03 10.99
CA GLY A 176 -14.63 3.90 11.91
C GLY A 176 -13.57 4.15 13.00
N LYS A 177 -13.84 3.74 14.20
CA LYS A 177 -12.96 3.98 15.36
C LYS A 177 -11.53 3.51 15.05
N LEU A 178 -10.62 4.45 14.96
CA LEU A 178 -9.17 4.19 15.06
C LEU A 178 -8.84 3.76 16.48
#